data_5ef63cbf87d641fda07425c899be92a6
#
_entry.id   5ef63cbf87d641fda07425c899be92a6
#
_cell.length_a   1.000
_cell.length_b   1.000
_cell.length_c   1.000
_cell.angle_alpha   90.00
_cell.angle_beta   90.00
_cell.angle_gamma   90.00
#
_symmetry.space_group_name_H-M   'P 1'
#
loop_
_entity.id
_entity.type
_entity.pdbx_description
1 polymer ?
#
loop_
_entity_poly.entity_id
_entity_poly.type
_entity_poly.pdbx_seq_one_letter_code
_entity_poly.pdbx_strand_id
1 'polypeptide(L)'
;IEIIALVSGSRETPVWCMVYDDLVYEHEADIFANQQKFVKPLTAYDTFIANVEAGNPEYLTIKSIIESYNLKITAKRTNGSLCAISTAEYIYRKYGYHVLDNTIALCIATWQGDPNSLVSNILKGVAKLLVAYGDRLDMNMFKEKIGMYSLREIIRNANARNNGSLGYAESMLAVYNKRMKYPLPISKLYNKRS
;
A
#
# COMPACT_ATOMS: atom_id res chain seq x y z
N ILE A 1 22.83 1.33 -20.76
CA ILE A 1 23.14 0.83 -22.12
C ILE A 1 22.84 -0.67 -22.20
N GLU A 2 23.36 -1.51 -21.29
CA GLU A 2 23.10 -2.96 -21.27
C GLU A 2 21.62 -3.32 -21.18
N ILE A 3 20.84 -2.60 -20.35
CA ILE A 3 19.39 -2.80 -20.21
C ILE A 3 18.67 -2.45 -21.51
N ILE A 4 19.06 -1.37 -22.17
CA ILE A 4 18.47 -0.95 -23.45
C ILE A 4 18.77 -1.97 -24.54
N ALA A 5 20.00 -2.49 -24.60
CA ALA A 5 20.39 -3.52 -25.53
C ALA A 5 19.64 -4.85 -25.32
N LEU A 6 19.38 -5.24 -24.06
CA LEU A 6 18.59 -6.41 -23.69
C LEU A 6 17.12 -6.28 -24.14
N VAL A 7 16.52 -5.11 -23.95
CA VAL A 7 15.11 -4.86 -24.30
C VAL A 7 14.92 -4.70 -25.82
N SER A 8 15.86 -4.06 -26.50
CA SER A 8 15.78 -3.84 -27.96
C SER A 8 16.23 -5.05 -28.79
N GLY A 9 16.85 -6.06 -28.16
CA GLY A 9 17.45 -7.20 -28.87
C GLY A 9 18.65 -6.84 -29.78
N SER A 10 19.15 -5.60 -29.66
CA SER A 10 20.26 -5.07 -30.44
C SER A 10 21.44 -4.71 -29.54
N ARG A 11 22.65 -5.09 -29.98
CA ARG A 11 23.90 -4.72 -29.28
C ARG A 11 24.30 -3.25 -29.52
N GLU A 12 23.81 -2.66 -30.59
CA GLU A 12 24.09 -1.28 -30.97
C GLU A 12 22.78 -0.50 -31.01
N THR A 13 22.46 0.15 -29.90
CA THR A 13 21.30 1.02 -29.81
C THR A 13 21.77 2.47 -29.77
N PRO A 14 21.50 3.30 -30.80
CA PRO A 14 21.88 4.70 -30.78
C PRO A 14 21.09 5.42 -29.67
N VAL A 15 21.81 6.12 -28.81
CA VAL A 15 21.23 6.97 -27.76
C VAL A 15 21.75 8.39 -27.92
N TRP A 16 20.87 9.37 -27.71
CA TRP A 16 21.28 10.77 -27.67
C TRP A 16 22.01 11.01 -26.35
N CYS A 17 23.28 11.43 -26.46
CA CYS A 17 24.11 11.79 -25.31
C CYS A 17 24.54 13.25 -25.44
N MET A 18 24.49 13.97 -24.33
CA MET A 18 25.13 15.27 -24.21
C MET A 18 26.50 15.04 -23.60
N VAL A 19 27.54 15.41 -24.35
CA VAL A 19 28.93 15.23 -23.91
C VAL A 19 29.44 16.62 -23.52
N TYR A 20 30.06 16.69 -22.37
CA TYR A 20 30.71 17.90 -21.88
C TYR A 20 32.20 17.60 -21.74
N ASP A 21 33.04 18.43 -22.34
CA ASP A 21 34.48 18.34 -22.26
C ASP A 21 35.03 19.36 -21.28
N ASP A 22 36.18 19.05 -20.68
CA ASP A 22 36.95 19.96 -19.79
C ASP A 22 36.17 20.50 -18.55
N LEU A 23 35.27 19.70 -17.99
CA LEU A 23 34.57 20.06 -16.76
C LEU A 23 35.48 19.90 -15.53
N VAL A 24 35.49 20.88 -14.65
CA VAL A 24 36.00 20.72 -13.29
C VAL A 24 34.95 20.06 -12.40
N TYR A 25 35.38 19.38 -11.34
CA TYR A 25 34.52 18.59 -10.46
C TYR A 25 33.29 19.34 -9.95
N GLU A 26 33.44 20.63 -9.63
CA GLU A 26 32.32 21.48 -9.17
C GLU A 26 31.25 21.65 -10.26
N HIS A 27 31.65 21.81 -11.52
CA HIS A 27 30.73 21.93 -12.64
C HIS A 27 30.02 20.59 -12.94
N GLU A 28 30.74 19.46 -12.83
CA GLU A 28 30.13 18.13 -12.96
C GLU A 28 29.04 17.93 -11.87
N ALA A 29 29.36 18.27 -10.63
CA ALA A 29 28.43 18.17 -9.51
C ALA A 29 27.18 19.05 -9.69
N ASP A 30 27.36 20.28 -10.20
CA ASP A 30 26.26 21.19 -10.50
C ASP A 30 25.38 20.69 -11.65
N ILE A 31 25.96 20.16 -12.72
CA ILE A 31 25.21 19.60 -13.83
C ILE A 31 24.42 18.38 -13.34
N PHE A 32 25.05 17.49 -12.58
CA PHE A 32 24.40 16.32 -12.00
C PHE A 32 23.22 16.71 -11.10
N ALA A 33 23.43 17.67 -10.18
CA ALA A 33 22.41 18.16 -9.27
C ALA A 33 21.23 18.81 -10.02
N ASN A 34 21.54 19.59 -11.09
CA ASN A 34 20.52 20.23 -11.91
C ASN A 34 19.75 19.22 -12.77
N GLN A 35 20.42 18.21 -13.35
CA GLN A 35 19.73 17.13 -14.07
C GLN A 35 18.73 16.40 -13.17
N GLN A 36 19.11 16.12 -11.92
CA GLN A 36 18.23 15.47 -10.94
C GLN A 36 16.97 16.31 -10.62
N LYS A 37 17.06 17.64 -10.63
CA LYS A 37 15.90 18.54 -10.42
C LYS A 37 14.85 18.47 -11.52
N PHE A 38 15.27 18.14 -12.74
CA PHE A 38 14.38 18.08 -13.93
C PHE A 38 13.86 16.68 -14.21
N VAL A 39 14.42 15.64 -13.58
CA VAL A 39 13.92 14.28 -13.69
C VAL A 39 12.70 14.13 -12.79
N LYS A 40 11.53 13.90 -13.40
CA LYS A 40 10.33 13.60 -12.63
C LYS A 40 10.57 12.33 -11.80
N PRO A 41 10.47 12.39 -10.46
CA PRO A 41 10.62 11.20 -9.63
C PRO A 41 9.65 10.10 -10.04
N LEU A 42 10.11 8.87 -10.08
CA LEU A 42 9.24 7.71 -10.30
C LEU A 42 8.17 7.66 -9.20
N THR A 43 6.93 7.46 -9.63
CA THR A 43 5.85 7.22 -8.67
C THR A 43 5.96 5.81 -8.07
N ALA A 44 5.30 5.57 -6.94
CA ALA A 44 5.22 4.23 -6.36
C ALA A 44 4.64 3.20 -7.36
N TYR A 45 3.72 3.63 -8.22
CA TYR A 45 3.20 2.81 -9.30
C TYR A 45 4.28 2.45 -10.33
N ASP A 46 5.02 3.45 -10.82
CA ASP A 46 6.07 3.22 -11.82
C ASP A 46 7.14 2.28 -11.27
N THR A 47 7.57 2.50 -10.02
CA THR A 47 8.54 1.63 -9.34
C THR A 47 8.02 0.21 -9.17
N PHE A 48 6.75 0.05 -8.80
CA PHE A 48 6.12 -1.26 -8.64
C PHE A 48 6.08 -2.02 -9.97
N ILE A 49 5.60 -1.38 -11.04
CA ILE A 49 5.53 -2.00 -12.36
C ILE A 49 6.91 -2.38 -12.88
N ALA A 50 7.91 -1.51 -12.74
CA ALA A 50 9.27 -1.82 -13.13
C ALA A 50 9.83 -3.07 -12.41
N ASN A 51 9.55 -3.23 -11.11
CA ASN A 51 9.96 -4.43 -10.36
C ASN A 51 9.18 -5.69 -10.79
N VAL A 52 7.91 -5.55 -11.14
CA VAL A 52 7.12 -6.65 -11.71
C VAL A 52 7.71 -7.10 -13.05
N GLU A 53 8.01 -6.16 -13.96
CA GLU A 53 8.63 -6.43 -15.25
C GLU A 53 10.04 -7.04 -15.11
N ALA A 54 10.78 -6.63 -14.09
CA ALA A 54 12.08 -7.21 -13.75
C ALA A 54 11.98 -8.62 -13.14
N GLY A 55 10.76 -9.16 -12.94
CA GLY A 55 10.56 -10.49 -12.38
C GLY A 55 10.84 -10.62 -10.88
N ASN A 56 10.84 -9.51 -10.14
CA ASN A 56 11.13 -9.55 -8.70
C ASN A 56 10.05 -10.37 -7.96
N PRO A 57 10.42 -11.48 -7.27
CA PRO A 57 9.46 -12.41 -6.67
C PRO A 57 8.52 -11.78 -5.64
N GLU A 58 9.01 -10.81 -4.86
CA GLU A 58 8.22 -10.10 -3.87
C GLU A 58 7.06 -9.33 -4.54
N TYR A 59 7.38 -8.57 -5.59
CA TYR A 59 6.41 -7.76 -6.31
C TYR A 59 5.42 -8.60 -7.13
N LEU A 60 5.89 -9.72 -7.70
CA LEU A 60 5.02 -10.70 -8.34
C LEU A 60 4.02 -11.32 -7.35
N THR A 61 4.47 -11.62 -6.13
CA THR A 61 3.60 -12.13 -5.07
C THR A 61 2.55 -11.10 -4.65
N ILE A 62 2.96 -9.85 -4.40
CA ILE A 62 2.03 -8.76 -4.06
C ILE A 62 1.01 -8.54 -5.18
N LYS A 63 1.46 -8.54 -6.45
CA LYS A 63 0.60 -8.45 -7.63
C LYS A 63 -0.43 -9.57 -7.64
N SER A 64 0.01 -10.80 -7.47
CA SER A 64 -0.86 -11.99 -7.44
C SER A 64 -1.93 -11.90 -6.35
N ILE A 65 -1.58 -11.45 -5.14
CA ILE A 65 -2.56 -11.22 -4.07
C ILE A 65 -3.61 -10.20 -4.49
N ILE A 66 -3.19 -9.06 -5.05
CA ILE A 66 -4.13 -8.00 -5.43
C ILE A 66 -5.06 -8.47 -6.55
N GLU A 67 -4.51 -9.12 -7.58
CA GLU A 67 -5.25 -9.60 -8.74
C GLU A 67 -6.19 -10.77 -8.41
N SER A 68 -5.91 -11.58 -7.39
CA SER A 68 -6.80 -12.66 -6.93
C SER A 68 -8.17 -12.16 -6.46
N TYR A 69 -8.26 -10.88 -6.10
CA TYR A 69 -9.51 -10.19 -5.75
C TYR A 69 -10.14 -9.42 -6.91
N ASN A 70 -9.75 -9.69 -8.16
CA ASN A 70 -10.16 -8.96 -9.35
C ASN A 70 -9.88 -7.45 -9.29
N LEU A 71 -8.85 -7.04 -8.54
CA LEU A 71 -8.39 -5.67 -8.47
C LEU A 71 -7.28 -5.42 -9.49
N LYS A 72 -7.37 -4.27 -10.18
CA LYS A 72 -6.29 -3.77 -11.02
C LYS A 72 -5.35 -2.89 -10.20
N ILE A 73 -4.06 -2.98 -10.46
CA ILE A 73 -3.07 -2.07 -9.89
C ILE A 73 -3.00 -0.82 -10.76
N THR A 74 -3.23 0.35 -10.19
CA THR A 74 -3.32 1.61 -10.97
C THR A 74 -2.69 2.77 -10.20
N ALA A 75 -2.23 3.78 -10.97
CA ALA A 75 -1.71 5.01 -10.38
C ALA A 75 -2.80 5.90 -9.76
N LYS A 76 -4.04 5.77 -10.25
CA LYS A 76 -5.19 6.57 -9.81
C LYS A 76 -6.27 5.66 -9.23
N ARG A 77 -7.01 6.19 -8.25
CA ARG A 77 -8.14 5.47 -7.63
C ARG A 77 -9.31 5.36 -8.62
N THR A 78 -9.68 4.13 -8.94
CA THR A 78 -10.85 3.81 -9.76
C THR A 78 -11.59 2.62 -9.16
N ASN A 79 -12.81 2.37 -9.59
CA ASN A 79 -13.55 1.18 -9.19
C ASN A 79 -12.79 -0.08 -9.62
N GLY A 80 -12.74 -1.08 -8.75
CA GLY A 80 -12.02 -2.33 -9.01
C GLY A 80 -10.49 -2.15 -9.10
N SER A 81 -9.94 -1.15 -8.40
CA SER A 81 -8.49 -0.92 -8.40
C SER A 81 -7.91 -0.66 -7.02
N LEU A 82 -6.65 -1.01 -6.86
CA LEU A 82 -5.81 -0.65 -5.72
C LEU A 82 -4.73 0.31 -6.19
N CYS A 83 -4.74 1.55 -5.67
CA CYS A 83 -3.72 2.56 -5.93
C CYS A 83 -2.78 2.79 -4.73
N ALA A 84 -3.09 2.24 -3.56
CA ALA A 84 -2.28 2.37 -2.35
C ALA A 84 -1.12 1.35 -2.34
N ILE A 85 -0.33 1.31 -3.40
CA ILE A 85 0.69 0.29 -3.68
C ILE A 85 1.75 0.27 -2.59
N SER A 86 2.33 1.42 -2.24
CA SER A 86 3.34 1.51 -1.15
C SER A 86 2.79 1.00 0.19
N THR A 87 1.47 1.05 0.38
CA THR A 87 0.84 0.50 1.59
C THR A 87 0.74 -1.01 1.52
N ALA A 88 0.41 -1.58 0.36
CA ALA A 88 0.43 -3.03 0.16
C ALA A 88 1.85 -3.60 0.35
N GLU A 89 2.86 -2.96 -0.23
CA GLU A 89 4.27 -3.31 -0.02
C GLU A 89 4.65 -3.25 1.47
N TYR A 90 4.29 -2.15 2.15
CA TYR A 90 4.57 -1.99 3.58
C TYR A 90 3.94 -3.11 4.43
N ILE A 91 2.67 -3.44 4.16
CA ILE A 91 1.96 -4.50 4.91
C ILE A 91 2.60 -5.85 4.63
N TYR A 92 2.92 -6.14 3.37
CA TYR A 92 3.56 -7.39 2.98
C TYR A 92 4.94 -7.55 3.63
N ARG A 93 5.81 -6.54 3.52
CA ARG A 93 7.17 -6.59 4.08
C ARG A 93 7.18 -6.68 5.60
N LYS A 94 6.26 -5.97 6.26
CA LYS A 94 6.24 -5.92 7.72
C LYS A 94 5.53 -7.10 8.35
N TYR A 95 4.45 -7.59 7.74
CA TYR A 95 3.55 -8.55 8.36
C TYR A 95 3.35 -9.84 7.55
N GLY A 96 3.87 -9.90 6.34
CA GLY A 96 3.83 -11.07 5.47
C GLY A 96 2.57 -11.21 4.62
N TYR A 97 2.59 -12.30 3.83
CA TYR A 97 1.55 -12.66 2.87
C TYR A 97 0.14 -12.67 3.46
N HIS A 98 -0.06 -13.45 4.52
CA HIS A 98 -1.39 -13.68 5.10
C HIS A 98 -2.05 -12.42 5.64
N VAL A 99 -1.27 -11.48 6.19
CA VAL A 99 -1.83 -10.22 6.70
C VAL A 99 -2.25 -9.32 5.56
N LEU A 100 -1.48 -9.24 4.46
CA LEU A 100 -1.88 -8.47 3.28
C LEU A 100 -3.13 -9.06 2.64
N ASP A 101 -3.15 -10.37 2.42
CA ASP A 101 -4.26 -11.10 1.83
C ASP A 101 -5.55 -10.88 2.63
N ASN A 102 -5.53 -11.19 3.92
CA ASN A 102 -6.68 -10.99 4.82
C ASN A 102 -7.11 -9.52 4.93
N THR A 103 -6.16 -8.56 4.84
CA THR A 103 -6.49 -7.14 4.87
C THR A 103 -7.31 -6.74 3.66
N ILE A 104 -6.89 -7.14 2.47
CA ILE A 104 -7.61 -6.84 1.21
C ILE A 104 -8.97 -7.55 1.22
N ALA A 105 -9.00 -8.85 1.55
CA ALA A 105 -10.22 -9.63 1.65
C ALA A 105 -11.25 -8.97 2.56
N LEU A 106 -10.82 -8.58 3.76
CA LEU A 106 -11.71 -8.00 4.77
C LEU A 106 -12.22 -6.61 4.36
N CYS A 107 -11.38 -5.77 3.74
CA CYS A 107 -11.81 -4.48 3.21
C CYS A 107 -12.86 -4.63 2.11
N ILE A 108 -12.63 -5.54 1.14
CA ILE A 108 -13.58 -5.78 0.05
C ILE A 108 -14.90 -6.35 0.59
N ALA A 109 -14.83 -7.35 1.47
CA ALA A 109 -16.00 -7.99 2.02
C ALA A 109 -16.85 -7.05 2.90
N THR A 110 -16.21 -6.14 3.63
CA THR A 110 -16.90 -5.22 4.54
C THR A 110 -17.62 -4.10 3.79
N TRP A 111 -16.99 -3.54 2.74
CA TRP A 111 -17.52 -2.38 2.02
C TRP A 111 -17.80 -2.65 0.54
N GLN A 112 -18.04 -3.92 0.20
CA GLN A 112 -18.48 -4.35 -1.13
C GLN A 112 -17.61 -3.81 -2.29
N GLY A 113 -16.31 -3.68 -2.05
CA GLY A 113 -15.36 -3.21 -3.05
C GLY A 113 -15.38 -1.70 -3.31
N ASP A 114 -15.97 -0.88 -2.40
CA ASP A 114 -15.85 0.58 -2.50
C ASP A 114 -14.36 0.98 -2.59
N PRO A 115 -13.93 1.71 -3.63
CA PRO A 115 -12.53 2.07 -3.82
C PRO A 115 -11.95 2.91 -2.67
N ASN A 116 -12.80 3.56 -1.88
CA ASN A 116 -12.38 4.27 -0.69
C ASN A 116 -12.05 3.34 0.50
N SER A 117 -12.45 2.08 0.45
CA SER A 117 -12.07 1.07 1.45
C SER A 117 -10.61 0.61 1.30
N LEU A 118 -10.01 0.82 0.14
CA LEU A 118 -8.66 0.40 -0.21
C LEU A 118 -7.63 1.54 -0.10
N VAL A 119 -7.94 2.59 0.69
CA VAL A 119 -6.98 3.68 0.95
C VAL A 119 -6.01 3.33 2.07
N SER A 120 -4.83 3.95 2.04
CA SER A 120 -3.69 3.65 2.92
C SER A 120 -4.06 3.53 4.40
N ASN A 121 -4.82 4.48 4.95
CA ASN A 121 -5.13 4.49 6.38
C ASN A 121 -6.10 3.39 6.79
N ILE A 122 -7.05 3.03 5.92
CA ILE A 122 -7.99 1.93 6.17
C ILE A 122 -7.23 0.60 6.09
N LEU A 123 -6.46 0.36 5.02
CA LEU A 123 -5.65 -0.84 4.89
C LEU A 123 -4.70 -1.04 6.08
N LYS A 124 -3.94 0.00 6.44
CA LYS A 124 -3.05 -0.05 7.62
C LYS A 124 -3.81 -0.23 8.93
N GLY A 125 -4.99 0.35 9.06
CA GLY A 125 -5.85 0.20 10.24
C GLY A 125 -6.35 -1.23 10.40
N VAL A 126 -6.85 -1.84 9.31
CA VAL A 126 -7.30 -3.25 9.29
C VAL A 126 -6.13 -4.19 9.54
N ALA A 127 -4.98 -3.98 8.88
CA ALA A 127 -3.78 -4.77 9.13
C ALA A 127 -3.33 -4.73 10.60
N LYS A 128 -3.37 -3.55 11.23
CA LYS A 128 -3.09 -3.43 12.69
C LYS A 128 -4.04 -4.25 13.55
N LEU A 129 -5.32 -4.27 13.23
CA LEU A 129 -6.30 -5.08 13.96
C LEU A 129 -6.02 -6.58 13.80
N LEU A 130 -5.75 -7.02 12.57
CA LEU A 130 -5.40 -8.42 12.29
C LEU A 130 -4.15 -8.85 13.05
N VAL A 131 -3.10 -8.03 13.04
CA VAL A 131 -1.86 -8.32 13.76
C VAL A 131 -2.03 -8.29 15.29
N ALA A 132 -2.77 -7.31 15.81
CA ALA A 132 -2.94 -7.15 17.25
C ALA A 132 -3.80 -8.25 17.89
N TYR A 133 -4.79 -8.75 17.17
CA TYR A 133 -5.76 -9.68 17.73
C TYR A 133 -5.71 -11.08 17.14
N GLY A 134 -5.16 -11.27 15.94
CA GLY A 134 -5.09 -12.57 15.27
C GLY A 134 -6.47 -13.26 15.23
N ASP A 135 -6.50 -14.54 15.60
CA ASP A 135 -7.72 -15.37 15.61
C ASP A 135 -8.82 -14.88 16.57
N ARG A 136 -8.50 -13.94 17.47
CA ARG A 136 -9.52 -13.30 18.34
C ARG A 136 -10.38 -12.27 17.63
N LEU A 137 -9.95 -11.79 16.46
CA LEU A 137 -10.73 -10.93 15.59
C LEU A 137 -11.55 -11.77 14.62
N ASP A 138 -12.81 -12.00 14.94
CA ASP A 138 -13.72 -12.71 14.06
C ASP A 138 -14.04 -11.86 12.83
N MET A 139 -13.62 -12.34 11.65
CA MET A 139 -13.77 -11.61 10.38
C MET A 139 -15.22 -11.44 9.96
N ASN A 140 -16.09 -12.41 10.25
CA ASN A 140 -17.50 -12.32 9.92
C ASN A 140 -18.19 -11.27 10.79
N MET A 141 -17.91 -11.29 12.10
CA MET A 141 -18.40 -10.28 13.02
C MET A 141 -17.87 -8.88 12.67
N PHE A 142 -16.60 -8.78 12.23
CA PHE A 142 -16.03 -7.53 11.76
C PHE A 142 -16.82 -6.99 10.57
N LYS A 143 -16.99 -7.81 9.53
CA LYS A 143 -17.76 -7.48 8.33
C LYS A 143 -19.17 -7.00 8.66
N GLU A 144 -19.89 -7.75 9.51
CA GLU A 144 -21.26 -7.41 9.89
C GLU A 144 -21.32 -6.08 10.63
N LYS A 145 -20.55 -5.93 11.71
CA LYS A 145 -20.61 -4.75 12.56
C LYS A 145 -20.07 -3.48 11.91
N ILE A 146 -18.91 -3.58 11.24
CA ILE A 146 -18.28 -2.44 10.59
C ILE A 146 -19.01 -2.08 9.30
N GLY A 147 -19.50 -3.06 8.55
CA GLY A 147 -20.27 -2.86 7.33
C GLY A 147 -21.61 -2.11 7.54
N MET A 148 -22.13 -2.05 8.78
CA MET A 148 -23.28 -1.20 9.12
C MET A 148 -22.94 0.29 9.10
N TYR A 149 -21.67 0.66 9.12
CA TYR A 149 -21.21 2.03 9.13
C TYR A 149 -20.65 2.43 7.78
N SER A 150 -21.02 3.61 7.30
CA SER A 150 -20.40 4.14 6.10
C SER A 150 -18.92 4.43 6.30
N LEU A 151 -18.14 4.34 5.23
CA LEU A 151 -16.72 4.73 5.28
C LEU A 151 -16.50 6.15 5.79
N ARG A 152 -17.42 7.09 5.45
CA ARG A 152 -17.37 8.48 5.92
C ARG A 152 -17.47 8.58 7.44
N GLU A 153 -18.30 7.76 8.07
CA GLU A 153 -18.44 7.72 9.54
C GLU A 153 -17.18 7.14 10.19
N ILE A 154 -16.62 6.06 9.63
CA ILE A 154 -15.36 5.48 10.10
C ILE A 154 -14.22 6.51 10.01
N ILE A 155 -14.09 7.19 8.86
CA ILE A 155 -13.09 8.24 8.65
C ILE A 155 -13.25 9.39 9.63
N ARG A 156 -14.47 9.91 9.79
CA ARG A 156 -14.76 11.00 10.73
C ARG A 156 -14.39 10.60 12.16
N ASN A 157 -14.78 9.41 12.58
CA ASN A 157 -14.51 8.93 13.93
C ASN A 157 -13.01 8.64 14.15
N ALA A 158 -12.30 8.21 13.10
CA ALA A 158 -10.86 8.01 13.15
C ALA A 158 -10.10 9.33 13.34
N ASN A 159 -10.47 10.36 12.56
CA ASN A 159 -9.83 11.68 12.64
C ASN A 159 -10.08 12.40 13.97
N ALA A 160 -11.19 12.08 14.65
CA ALA A 160 -11.48 12.61 15.99
C ALA A 160 -10.70 11.92 17.13
N ARG A 161 -10.01 10.79 16.84
CA ARG A 161 -9.25 10.01 17.85
C ARG A 161 -7.76 10.27 17.75
N ASN A 162 -7.11 9.58 16.83
CA ASN A 162 -5.67 9.67 16.60
C ASN A 162 -5.38 9.91 15.12
N ASN A 163 -4.28 10.58 14.83
CA ASN A 163 -3.84 10.76 13.46
C ASN A 163 -3.38 9.44 12.82
N GLY A 164 -3.67 9.30 11.52
CA GLY A 164 -3.19 8.19 10.71
C GLY A 164 -3.87 6.85 11.02
N SER A 165 -3.19 5.77 10.67
CA SER A 165 -3.76 4.40 10.72
C SER A 165 -4.18 3.92 12.10
N LEU A 166 -3.62 4.47 13.16
CA LEU A 166 -3.99 4.10 14.53
C LEU A 166 -5.42 4.55 14.85
N GLY A 167 -5.78 5.80 14.53
CA GLY A 167 -7.14 6.30 14.71
C GLY A 167 -8.19 5.49 13.94
N TYR A 168 -7.81 4.99 12.75
CA TYR A 168 -8.68 4.11 11.98
C TYR A 168 -8.85 2.75 12.66
N ALA A 169 -7.77 2.15 13.16
CA ALA A 169 -7.85 0.89 13.93
C ALA A 169 -8.71 1.05 15.19
N GLU A 170 -8.52 2.13 15.94
CA GLU A 170 -9.31 2.44 17.13
C GLU A 170 -10.79 2.67 16.83
N SER A 171 -11.09 3.41 15.75
CA SER A 171 -12.47 3.66 15.33
C SER A 171 -13.19 2.35 14.99
N MET A 172 -12.55 1.50 14.18
CA MET A 172 -13.09 0.20 13.82
C MET A 172 -13.21 -0.73 15.04
N LEU A 173 -12.21 -0.76 15.93
CA LEU A 173 -12.26 -1.54 17.15
C LEU A 173 -13.39 -1.11 18.08
N ALA A 174 -13.63 0.20 18.22
CA ALA A 174 -14.72 0.73 19.04
C ALA A 174 -16.10 0.28 18.52
N VAL A 175 -16.28 0.25 17.20
CA VAL A 175 -17.50 -0.29 16.57
C VAL A 175 -17.58 -1.80 16.77
N TYR A 176 -16.50 -2.53 16.53
CA TYR A 176 -16.42 -3.98 16.71
C TYR A 176 -16.82 -4.39 18.14
N ASN A 177 -16.32 -3.68 19.14
CA ASN A 177 -16.57 -3.96 20.56
C ASN A 177 -17.98 -3.60 21.04
N LYS A 178 -18.77 -2.86 20.26
CA LYS A 178 -20.14 -2.52 20.67
C LYS A 178 -20.96 -3.75 20.99
N ARG A 179 -21.62 -3.74 22.15
CA ARG A 179 -22.48 -4.83 22.64
C ARG A 179 -21.77 -6.18 22.76
N MET A 180 -20.45 -6.21 22.93
CA MET A 180 -19.71 -7.44 23.25
C MET A 180 -19.64 -7.66 24.76
N LYS A 181 -19.91 -8.90 25.18
CA LYS A 181 -19.73 -9.31 26.58
C LYS A 181 -18.25 -9.28 27.00
N TYR A 182 -17.36 -9.62 26.04
CA TYR A 182 -15.90 -9.65 26.22
C TYR A 182 -15.23 -8.83 25.12
N PRO A 183 -15.11 -7.50 25.29
CA PRO A 183 -14.52 -6.64 24.28
C PRO A 183 -13.02 -6.88 24.12
N LEU A 184 -12.50 -6.69 22.92
CA LEU A 184 -11.07 -6.75 22.65
C LEU A 184 -10.36 -5.54 23.30
N PRO A 185 -9.27 -5.75 24.07
CA PRO A 185 -8.62 -4.67 24.81
C PRO A 185 -7.87 -3.72 23.88
N ILE A 186 -8.22 -2.44 23.91
CA ILE A 186 -7.62 -1.40 23.06
C ILE A 186 -6.10 -1.27 23.25
N SER A 187 -5.60 -1.59 24.45
CA SER A 187 -4.17 -1.51 24.78
C SER A 187 -3.28 -2.32 23.84
N LYS A 188 -3.79 -3.40 23.24
CA LYS A 188 -3.04 -4.20 22.27
C LYS A 188 -2.64 -3.44 21.01
N LEU A 189 -3.40 -2.41 20.60
CA LEU A 189 -3.07 -1.58 19.44
C LEU A 189 -1.82 -0.71 19.67
N TYR A 190 -1.43 -0.48 20.92
CA TYR A 190 -0.29 0.35 21.30
C TYR A 190 0.99 -0.44 21.55
N ASN A 191 0.91 -1.76 21.51
CA ASN A 191 2.13 -2.58 21.66
C ASN A 191 3.03 -2.39 20.43
N LYS A 192 4.34 -2.12 20.68
CA LYS A 192 5.35 -1.89 19.62
C LYS A 192 5.51 -3.04 18.60
N ARG A 193 4.88 -4.17 18.81
CA ARG A 193 4.91 -5.34 17.92
C ARG A 193 3.71 -5.42 16.98
N SER A 194 2.74 -4.52 17.12
CA SER A 194 1.56 -4.44 16.23
C SER A 194 1.73 -3.39 15.13
#